data_077aa4f88ddbae8af2f8c1d82bf48223
#
_entry.id   077aa4f88ddbae8af2f8c1d82bf48223
#
_cell.length_a   1.000
_cell.length_b   1.000
_cell.length_c   1.000
_cell.angle_alpha   90.00
_cell.angle_beta   90.00
_cell.angle_gamma   90.00
#
_symmetry.space_group_name_H-M   'P 1'
#
loop_
_entity.id
_entity.type
_entity.pdbx_description
1 polymer ?
#
loop_
_entity_poly.entity_id
_entity_poly.type
_entity_poly.pdbx_seq_one_letter_code
_entity_poly.pdbx_strand_id
1 'polypeptide(L)'
;MKSTPRYLALDVLRGITIAAMITVNTPGSWAHIFAPLRHAKWHGCTPTDLVFPFFLFVVGVSMFFSFSKYNNSLNKESLIRIGKRTLLIFAIGLFLNSFPQWMTDYSKLRILGVLQRIAIAYGVGSLIVLAVQKKYLPFVGAAILLIYWGILFFFGGSDPYSLAGNAAGPFDSAILGEGHVYKGFGIPFDPEGLLSTIPAIVTVIFGYLAGAVIKQTEKIKVPRTLAIYGVAGVVAGFVWGYLFPLNKPLWTSSYVLYTAGWALLVLAFLIWIIDLKGYTKWTSFFVVFGMNPLFIFALSGLYARSISRFIHINEADGTVVNGYTWLYQHVFVPLSSDPKIASLLFALAHIVMYWLIGLFLYKKKIFIKV
;
A
#
# COMPACT_ATOMS: atom_id res chain seq x y z
N MET A 1 -5.55 34.36 -5.96
CA MET A 1 -5.38 32.95 -6.41
C MET A 1 -6.66 32.19 -6.06
N LYS A 2 -7.46 31.74 -7.05
CA LYS A 2 -8.61 30.87 -6.79
C LYS A 2 -8.10 29.56 -6.18
N SER A 3 -8.52 29.26 -4.96
CA SER A 3 -8.19 27.97 -4.31
C SER A 3 -8.63 26.83 -5.24
N THR A 4 -7.70 25.95 -5.58
CA THR A 4 -8.02 24.76 -6.35
C THR A 4 -9.10 23.98 -5.59
N PRO A 5 -10.24 23.62 -6.21
CA PRO A 5 -11.26 22.89 -5.50
C PRO A 5 -10.67 21.57 -4.97
N ARG A 6 -10.78 21.38 -3.68
CA ARG A 6 -10.35 20.14 -3.01
C ARG A 6 -11.32 19.03 -3.42
N TYR A 7 -10.80 17.95 -4.00
CA TYR A 7 -11.59 16.77 -4.29
C TYR A 7 -11.73 15.93 -3.02
N LEU A 8 -12.95 15.83 -2.49
CA LEU A 8 -13.24 15.02 -1.31
C LEU A 8 -13.01 13.52 -1.59
N ALA A 9 -13.26 13.09 -2.82
CA ALA A 9 -13.01 11.73 -3.28
C ALA A 9 -11.57 11.24 -3.02
N LEU A 10 -10.56 12.13 -3.07
CA LEU A 10 -9.16 11.76 -2.80
C LEU A 10 -8.93 11.45 -1.31
N ASP A 11 -9.52 12.23 -0.42
CA ASP A 11 -9.42 11.96 1.02
C ASP A 11 -10.18 10.68 1.39
N VAL A 12 -11.33 10.44 0.75
CA VAL A 12 -12.13 9.21 0.90
C VAL A 12 -11.37 7.99 0.39
N LEU A 13 -10.78 8.05 -0.81
CA LEU A 13 -10.01 6.92 -1.36
C LEU A 13 -8.82 6.58 -0.47
N ARG A 14 -8.11 7.59 0.05
CA ARG A 14 -7.04 7.36 1.02
C ARG A 14 -7.55 6.68 2.28
N GLY A 15 -8.70 7.11 2.79
CA GLY A 15 -9.32 6.49 3.97
C GLY A 15 -9.78 5.06 3.73
N ILE A 16 -10.36 4.78 2.56
CA ILE A 16 -10.75 3.42 2.14
C ILE A 16 -9.52 2.51 2.13
N THR A 17 -8.40 2.97 1.54
CA THR A 17 -7.17 2.15 1.49
C THR A 17 -6.62 1.84 2.87
N ILE A 18 -6.65 2.78 3.82
CA ILE A 18 -6.21 2.52 5.20
C ILE A 18 -7.15 1.56 5.93
N ALA A 19 -8.46 1.77 5.84
CA ALA A 19 -9.43 0.86 6.45
C ALA A 19 -9.28 -0.56 5.89
N ALA A 20 -9.13 -0.69 4.56
CA ALA A 20 -8.88 -1.96 3.92
C ALA A 20 -7.55 -2.60 4.35
N MET A 21 -6.45 -1.82 4.47
CA MET A 21 -5.16 -2.32 4.97
C MET A 21 -5.27 -2.88 6.39
N ILE A 22 -6.01 -2.21 7.27
CA ILE A 22 -6.26 -2.72 8.62
C ILE A 22 -7.04 -4.04 8.53
N THR A 23 -8.13 -4.09 7.76
CA THR A 23 -8.97 -5.29 7.62
C THR A 23 -8.16 -6.51 7.18
N VAL A 24 -7.31 -6.35 6.16
CA VAL A 24 -6.58 -7.48 5.58
C VAL A 24 -5.34 -7.87 6.37
N ASN A 25 -4.81 -6.97 7.22
CA ASN A 25 -3.61 -7.22 8.03
C ASN A 25 -3.92 -7.65 9.47
N THR A 26 -5.17 -7.55 9.92
CA THR A 26 -5.57 -7.91 11.29
C THR A 26 -6.76 -8.88 11.33
N PRO A 27 -6.72 -10.02 10.59
CA PRO A 27 -7.74 -11.06 10.75
C PRO A 27 -7.61 -11.69 12.12
N GLY A 28 -8.72 -12.12 12.72
CA GLY A 28 -8.68 -12.88 13.97
C GLY A 28 -7.92 -14.19 13.84
N SER A 29 -8.05 -14.85 12.68
CA SER A 29 -7.33 -16.09 12.32
C SER A 29 -6.96 -16.09 10.85
N TRP A 30 -5.67 -16.32 10.54
CA TRP A 30 -5.20 -16.48 9.16
C TRP A 30 -5.73 -17.74 8.46
N ALA A 31 -6.14 -18.77 9.22
CA ALA A 31 -6.76 -19.97 8.67
C ALA A 31 -8.21 -19.71 8.24
N HIS A 32 -8.90 -18.79 8.89
CA HIS A 32 -10.33 -18.55 8.72
C HIS A 32 -10.59 -17.14 8.14
N ILE A 33 -10.29 -16.97 6.86
CA ILE A 33 -10.50 -15.71 6.13
C ILE A 33 -11.41 -15.99 4.93
N PHE A 34 -12.34 -15.07 4.63
CA PHE A 34 -13.12 -15.11 3.40
C PHE A 34 -12.22 -14.96 2.16
N ALA A 35 -12.55 -15.68 1.09
CA ALA A 35 -11.71 -15.72 -0.11
C ALA A 35 -11.33 -14.33 -0.68
N PRO A 36 -12.22 -13.32 -0.77
CA PRO A 36 -11.86 -11.99 -1.25
C PRO A 36 -10.86 -11.24 -0.37
N LEU A 37 -10.75 -11.63 0.92
CA LEU A 37 -9.85 -11.02 1.89
C LEU A 37 -8.49 -11.74 2.00
N ARG A 38 -8.31 -12.86 1.28
CA ARG A 38 -7.02 -13.56 1.19
C ARG A 38 -6.18 -12.98 0.07
N HIS A 39 -4.86 -12.99 0.27
CA HIS A 39 -3.92 -12.79 -0.82
C HIS A 39 -3.96 -13.96 -1.81
N ALA A 40 -3.67 -13.69 -3.08
CA ALA A 40 -3.33 -14.75 -4.03
C ALA A 40 -2.13 -15.54 -3.50
N LYS A 41 -2.14 -16.87 -3.70
CA LYS A 41 -1.05 -17.72 -3.17
C LYS A 41 0.31 -17.35 -3.76
N TRP A 42 0.38 -17.11 -5.07
CA TRP A 42 1.55 -16.61 -5.78
C TRP A 42 1.12 -15.79 -7.00
N HIS A 43 0.68 -16.41 -8.08
CA HIS A 43 0.10 -15.72 -9.23
C HIS A 43 -1.38 -15.41 -9.03
N GLY A 44 -1.82 -14.30 -9.61
CA GLY A 44 -3.19 -13.80 -9.52
C GLY A 44 -3.28 -12.48 -8.76
N CYS A 45 -4.50 -11.97 -8.66
CA CYS A 45 -4.82 -10.72 -7.96
C CYS A 45 -6.22 -10.82 -7.36
N THR A 46 -6.29 -10.79 -6.04
CA THR A 46 -7.55 -10.73 -5.29
C THR A 46 -7.87 -9.27 -4.93
N PRO A 47 -9.08 -8.94 -4.44
CA PRO A 47 -9.38 -7.62 -3.93
C PRO A 47 -8.40 -7.14 -2.85
N THR A 48 -7.92 -8.05 -1.98
CA THR A 48 -6.88 -7.75 -0.98
C THR A 48 -5.57 -7.29 -1.61
N ASP A 49 -5.22 -7.83 -2.77
CA ASP A 49 -3.98 -7.47 -3.46
C ASP A 49 -4.04 -6.09 -4.12
N LEU A 50 -5.21 -5.49 -4.27
CA LEU A 50 -5.37 -4.11 -4.77
C LEU A 50 -5.07 -3.05 -3.71
N VAL A 51 -5.13 -3.39 -2.42
CA VAL A 51 -5.10 -2.41 -1.32
C VAL A 51 -3.78 -1.64 -1.29
N PHE A 52 -2.64 -2.32 -1.32
CA PHE A 52 -1.33 -1.67 -1.26
C PHE A 52 -0.97 -0.88 -2.53
N PRO A 53 -1.19 -1.38 -3.76
CA PRO A 53 -1.04 -0.57 -4.97
C PRO A 53 -1.93 0.68 -4.98
N PHE A 54 -3.17 0.58 -4.51
CA PHE A 54 -4.06 1.74 -4.40
C PHE A 54 -3.48 2.79 -3.47
N PHE A 55 -2.90 2.39 -2.34
CA PHE A 55 -2.24 3.33 -1.45
C PHE A 55 -1.07 4.04 -2.13
N LEU A 56 -0.18 3.32 -2.83
CA LEU A 56 0.92 3.91 -3.59
C LEU A 56 0.42 4.84 -4.71
N PHE A 57 -0.64 4.45 -5.40
CA PHE A 57 -1.29 5.30 -6.41
C PHE A 57 -1.81 6.60 -5.79
N VAL A 58 -2.50 6.55 -4.64
CA VAL A 58 -2.99 7.74 -3.91
C VAL A 58 -1.84 8.60 -3.41
N VAL A 59 -0.71 8.02 -3.02
CA VAL A 59 0.51 8.79 -2.71
C VAL A 59 0.93 9.60 -3.92
N GLY A 60 0.97 9.00 -5.11
CA GLY A 60 1.28 9.70 -6.37
C GLY A 60 0.31 10.83 -6.68
N VAL A 61 -1.01 10.59 -6.56
CA VAL A 61 -2.01 11.67 -6.75
C VAL A 61 -1.77 12.83 -5.80
N SER A 62 -1.49 12.52 -4.53
CA SER A 62 -1.22 13.53 -3.48
C SER A 62 0.07 14.31 -3.75
N MET A 63 1.09 13.67 -4.34
CA MET A 63 2.33 14.31 -4.75
C MET A 63 2.09 15.42 -5.77
N PHE A 64 1.26 15.16 -6.80
CA PHE A 64 0.94 16.17 -7.81
C PHE A 64 0.40 17.46 -7.18
N PHE A 65 -0.58 17.35 -6.29
CA PHE A 65 -1.14 18.53 -5.61
C PHE A 65 -0.17 19.16 -4.61
N SER A 66 0.69 18.38 -3.97
CA SER A 66 1.70 18.89 -3.04
C SER A 66 2.80 19.66 -3.75
N PHE A 67 3.28 19.17 -4.90
CA PHE A 67 4.36 19.78 -5.66
C PHE A 67 3.95 21.00 -6.47
N SER A 68 2.65 21.19 -6.71
CA SER A 68 2.15 22.42 -7.34
C SER A 68 2.54 23.69 -6.59
N LYS A 69 2.81 23.59 -5.27
CA LYS A 69 3.33 24.69 -4.44
C LYS A 69 4.77 25.09 -4.81
N TYR A 70 5.52 24.20 -5.44
CA TYR A 70 6.91 24.38 -5.89
C TYR A 70 6.98 24.49 -7.41
N ASN A 71 5.88 24.87 -8.08
CA ASN A 71 5.77 24.95 -9.54
C ASN A 71 6.11 23.60 -10.25
N ASN A 72 5.96 22.48 -9.53
CA ASN A 72 6.34 21.13 -10.01
C ASN A 72 7.77 21.10 -10.55
N SER A 73 8.70 21.79 -9.91
CA SER A 73 10.10 21.85 -10.31
C SER A 73 11.01 21.27 -9.22
N LEU A 74 12.14 20.72 -9.68
CA LEU A 74 13.20 20.24 -8.80
C LEU A 74 14.02 21.42 -8.34
N ASN A 75 13.93 21.77 -7.06
CA ASN A 75 14.71 22.83 -6.42
C ASN A 75 15.15 22.38 -5.01
N LYS A 76 16.00 23.18 -4.35
CA LYS A 76 16.55 22.86 -3.02
C LYS A 76 15.44 22.59 -1.98
N GLU A 77 14.36 23.34 -2.01
CA GLU A 77 13.26 23.23 -1.07
C GLU A 77 12.48 21.91 -1.27
N SER A 78 12.15 21.57 -2.54
CA SER A 78 11.50 20.32 -2.88
C SER A 78 12.38 19.11 -2.54
N LEU A 79 13.70 19.17 -2.81
CA LEU A 79 14.66 18.13 -2.48
C LEU A 79 14.73 17.86 -0.98
N ILE A 80 14.87 18.91 -0.17
CA ILE A 80 14.91 18.76 1.30
C ILE A 80 13.64 18.14 1.81
N ARG A 81 12.48 18.54 1.30
CA ARG A 81 11.18 18.00 1.70
C ARG A 81 11.04 16.53 1.31
N ILE A 82 11.40 16.19 0.08
CA ILE A 82 11.38 14.79 -0.40
C ILE A 82 12.30 13.95 0.48
N GLY A 83 13.55 14.37 0.68
CA GLY A 83 14.52 13.66 1.50
C GLY A 83 14.05 13.43 2.93
N LYS A 84 13.59 14.49 3.61
CA LYS A 84 13.06 14.39 4.99
C LYS A 84 11.90 13.40 5.07
N ARG A 85 10.95 13.47 4.15
CA ARG A 85 9.78 12.60 4.14
C ARG A 85 10.16 11.14 3.85
N THR A 86 11.03 10.92 2.87
CA THR A 86 11.53 9.58 2.53
C THR A 86 12.24 8.94 3.73
N LEU A 87 13.18 9.66 4.34
CA LEU A 87 13.94 9.18 5.50
C LEU A 87 13.04 8.91 6.70
N LEU A 88 12.06 9.77 6.97
CA LEU A 88 11.17 9.60 8.11
C LEU A 88 10.25 8.39 7.93
N ILE A 89 9.65 8.20 6.74
CA ILE A 89 8.81 7.02 6.47
C ILE A 89 9.65 5.74 6.55
N PHE A 90 10.87 5.75 6.00
CA PHE A 90 11.79 4.62 6.04
C PHE A 90 12.17 4.28 7.49
N ALA A 91 12.51 5.28 8.30
CA ALA A 91 12.88 5.11 9.71
C ALA A 91 11.72 4.56 10.55
N ILE A 92 10.48 5.05 10.34
CA ILE A 92 9.29 4.51 10.99
C ILE A 92 9.10 3.02 10.60
N GLY A 93 9.29 2.67 9.34
CA GLY A 93 9.21 1.29 8.88
C GLY A 93 10.27 0.40 9.52
N LEU A 94 11.51 0.89 9.59
CA LEU A 94 12.61 0.15 10.24
C LEU A 94 12.36 -0.02 11.74
N PHE A 95 11.89 1.04 12.42
CA PHE A 95 11.46 0.96 13.81
C PHE A 95 10.38 -0.12 14.02
N LEU A 96 9.35 -0.14 13.18
CA LEU A 96 8.31 -1.18 13.27
C LEU A 96 8.87 -2.58 13.02
N ASN A 97 9.81 -2.76 12.10
CA ASN A 97 10.43 -4.06 11.85
C ASN A 97 11.31 -4.51 13.00
N SER A 98 12.01 -3.60 13.68
CA SER A 98 12.85 -3.89 14.84
C SER A 98 12.05 -4.11 16.14
N PHE A 99 10.82 -3.56 16.23
CA PHE A 99 10.01 -3.64 17.44
C PHE A 99 9.32 -5.01 17.59
N PRO A 100 9.33 -5.62 18.78
CA PRO A 100 9.99 -5.23 20.05
C PRO A 100 11.39 -5.84 20.24
N GLN A 101 11.98 -6.45 19.21
CA GLN A 101 13.27 -7.15 19.28
C GLN A 101 14.48 -6.20 19.12
N TRP A 102 14.25 -4.90 19.15
CA TRP A 102 15.25 -3.85 18.94
C TRP A 102 16.45 -3.87 19.90
N MET A 103 16.42 -4.74 20.91
CA MET A 103 17.52 -4.87 21.90
C MET A 103 18.21 -6.24 21.86
N THR A 104 17.82 -7.18 21.00
CA THR A 104 18.30 -8.57 21.13
C THR A 104 19.17 -9.08 19.99
N ASP A 105 18.75 -8.94 18.73
CA ASP A 105 19.50 -9.48 17.58
C ASP A 105 19.21 -8.70 16.29
N TYR A 106 20.16 -7.86 15.89
CA TYR A 106 20.06 -7.11 14.64
C TYR A 106 20.47 -7.92 13.40
N SER A 107 21.13 -9.09 13.56
CA SER A 107 21.59 -9.92 12.44
C SER A 107 20.43 -10.51 11.62
N LYS A 108 19.22 -10.53 12.19
CA LYS A 108 18.00 -11.04 11.57
C LYS A 108 16.95 -9.94 11.35
N LEU A 109 17.33 -8.68 11.49
CA LEU A 109 16.42 -7.57 11.30
C LEU A 109 16.04 -7.45 9.83
N ARG A 110 14.76 -7.64 9.50
CA ARG A 110 14.23 -7.35 8.17
C ARG A 110 14.35 -5.85 7.87
N ILE A 111 15.14 -5.48 6.84
CA ILE A 111 15.39 -4.08 6.48
C ILE A 111 14.22 -3.50 5.70
N LEU A 112 13.72 -4.21 4.70
CA LEU A 112 12.62 -3.76 3.84
C LEU A 112 11.26 -4.15 4.40
N GLY A 113 10.21 -3.56 3.84
CA GLY A 113 8.83 -3.78 4.21
C GLY A 113 7.93 -2.72 3.59
N VAL A 114 6.66 -2.73 3.96
CA VAL A 114 5.64 -1.87 3.35
C VAL A 114 6.01 -0.38 3.40
N LEU A 115 6.43 0.14 4.57
CA LEU A 115 6.76 1.56 4.72
C LEU A 115 8.05 1.93 3.99
N GLN A 116 9.04 1.05 3.99
CA GLN A 116 10.29 1.28 3.27
C GLN A 116 10.03 1.31 1.75
N ARG A 117 9.20 0.41 1.22
CA ARG A 117 8.77 0.49 -0.19
C ARG A 117 8.04 1.78 -0.49
N ILE A 118 7.12 2.23 0.38
CA ILE A 118 6.44 3.53 0.23
C ILE A 118 7.47 4.66 0.20
N ALA A 119 8.43 4.65 1.11
CA ALA A 119 9.49 5.66 1.21
C ALA A 119 10.33 5.73 -0.07
N ILE A 120 10.83 4.59 -0.55
CA ILE A 120 11.68 4.52 -1.75
C ILE A 120 10.85 4.91 -2.99
N ALA A 121 9.65 4.34 -3.17
CA ALA A 121 8.80 4.63 -4.31
C ALA A 121 8.36 6.10 -4.34
N TYR A 122 8.04 6.70 -3.17
CA TYR A 122 7.78 8.14 -3.04
C TYR A 122 9.02 8.97 -3.37
N GLY A 123 10.18 8.65 -2.78
CA GLY A 123 11.41 9.43 -2.95
C GLY A 123 11.87 9.43 -4.40
N VAL A 124 12.11 8.25 -4.98
CA VAL A 124 12.56 8.10 -6.36
C VAL A 124 11.50 8.58 -7.35
N GLY A 125 10.24 8.22 -7.14
CA GLY A 125 9.12 8.70 -7.97
C GLY A 125 9.02 10.22 -7.96
N SER A 126 9.23 10.87 -6.80
CA SER A 126 9.25 12.34 -6.69
C SER A 126 10.37 12.97 -7.53
N LEU A 127 11.58 12.40 -7.46
CA LEU A 127 12.72 12.89 -8.26
C LEU A 127 12.43 12.77 -9.75
N ILE A 128 11.90 11.62 -10.20
CA ILE A 128 11.55 11.39 -11.61
C ILE A 128 10.50 12.39 -12.08
N VAL A 129 9.40 12.56 -11.35
CA VAL A 129 8.29 13.43 -11.82
C VAL A 129 8.63 14.91 -11.79
N LEU A 130 9.63 15.32 -11.01
CA LEU A 130 10.11 16.70 -10.97
C LEU A 130 11.27 16.98 -11.95
N ALA A 131 12.07 15.96 -12.28
CA ALA A 131 13.19 16.09 -13.22
C ALA A 131 12.75 15.90 -14.68
N VAL A 132 11.74 15.07 -14.95
CA VAL A 132 11.27 14.74 -16.28
C VAL A 132 10.05 15.56 -16.67
N GLN A 133 10.04 16.12 -17.89
CA GLN A 133 8.85 16.80 -18.39
C GLN A 133 7.64 15.85 -18.41
N LYS A 134 6.50 16.33 -17.94
CA LYS A 134 5.29 15.51 -17.74
C LYS A 134 4.89 14.68 -18.99
N LYS A 135 5.08 15.22 -20.20
CA LYS A 135 4.75 14.51 -21.46
C LYS A 135 5.57 13.24 -21.68
N TYR A 136 6.75 13.12 -21.06
CA TYR A 136 7.64 11.96 -21.18
C TYR A 136 7.44 10.94 -20.04
N LEU A 137 6.73 11.29 -18.96
CA LEU A 137 6.53 10.37 -17.83
C LEU A 137 5.86 9.03 -18.21
N PRO A 138 4.85 9.00 -19.13
CA PRO A 138 4.30 7.71 -19.56
C PRO A 138 5.36 6.81 -20.23
N PHE A 139 6.26 7.38 -21.03
CA PHE A 139 7.34 6.63 -21.70
C PHE A 139 8.41 6.16 -20.69
N VAL A 140 8.75 6.99 -19.70
CA VAL A 140 9.65 6.59 -18.62
C VAL A 140 9.03 5.45 -17.81
N GLY A 141 7.74 5.52 -17.48
CA GLY A 141 7.04 4.44 -16.82
C GLY A 141 7.04 3.15 -17.64
N ALA A 142 6.74 3.24 -18.94
CA ALA A 142 6.77 2.10 -19.85
C ALA A 142 8.18 1.48 -19.94
N ALA A 143 9.22 2.31 -20.07
CA ALA A 143 10.60 1.85 -20.11
C ALA A 143 11.00 1.11 -18.82
N ILE A 144 10.65 1.66 -17.64
CA ILE A 144 10.93 1.01 -16.35
C ILE A 144 10.22 -0.36 -16.29
N LEU A 145 8.95 -0.45 -16.69
CA LEU A 145 8.19 -1.70 -16.68
C LEU A 145 8.77 -2.75 -17.63
N LEU A 146 9.19 -2.34 -18.83
CA LEU A 146 9.80 -3.25 -19.82
C LEU A 146 11.20 -3.72 -19.37
N ILE A 147 12.03 -2.81 -18.86
CA ILE A 147 13.36 -3.15 -18.32
C ILE A 147 13.22 -4.12 -17.15
N TYR A 148 12.29 -3.87 -16.23
CA TYR A 148 12.05 -4.75 -15.09
C TYR A 148 11.59 -6.15 -15.55
N TRP A 149 10.68 -6.23 -16.51
CA TRP A 149 10.27 -7.49 -17.10
C TRP A 149 11.45 -8.23 -17.73
N GLY A 150 12.27 -7.51 -18.51
CA GLY A 150 13.51 -8.06 -19.08
C GLY A 150 14.47 -8.58 -18.01
N ILE A 151 14.68 -7.83 -16.93
CA ILE A 151 15.56 -8.27 -15.82
C ILE A 151 15.06 -9.60 -15.25
N LEU A 152 13.77 -9.72 -14.91
CA LEU A 152 13.25 -10.97 -14.37
C LEU A 152 13.34 -12.12 -15.38
N PHE A 153 13.06 -11.85 -16.67
CA PHE A 153 13.10 -12.87 -17.72
C PHE A 153 14.52 -13.39 -17.98
N PHE A 154 15.50 -12.50 -18.13
CA PHE A 154 16.87 -12.89 -18.51
C PHE A 154 17.74 -13.36 -17.35
N PHE A 155 17.49 -12.87 -16.13
CA PHE A 155 18.25 -13.22 -14.93
C PHE A 155 17.52 -14.20 -13.99
N GLY A 156 16.31 -14.61 -14.33
CA GLY A 156 15.61 -15.68 -13.65
C GLY A 156 16.07 -17.06 -14.11
N GLY A 157 15.71 -18.08 -13.33
CA GLY A 157 15.98 -19.48 -13.67
C GLY A 157 15.05 -20.03 -14.77
N SER A 158 14.90 -21.35 -14.83
CA SER A 158 14.06 -22.03 -15.84
C SER A 158 12.58 -21.60 -15.79
N ASP A 159 12.08 -21.23 -14.61
CA ASP A 159 10.78 -20.58 -14.41
C ASP A 159 10.99 -19.21 -13.72
N PRO A 160 11.23 -18.14 -14.51
CA PRO A 160 11.69 -16.85 -14.00
C PRO A 160 10.65 -16.11 -13.19
N TYR A 161 9.41 -16.58 -13.14
CA TYR A 161 8.31 -15.96 -12.39
C TYR A 161 7.85 -16.79 -11.19
N SER A 162 8.44 -17.96 -10.98
CA SER A 162 8.19 -18.77 -9.78
C SER A 162 8.85 -18.18 -8.53
N LEU A 163 8.44 -18.66 -7.37
CA LEU A 163 9.04 -18.24 -6.10
C LEU A 163 10.53 -18.58 -6.02
N ALA A 164 10.93 -19.75 -6.49
CA ALA A 164 12.31 -20.22 -6.44
C ALA A 164 13.18 -19.71 -7.61
N GLY A 165 12.56 -19.49 -8.79
CA GLY A 165 13.27 -19.16 -10.01
C GLY A 165 13.41 -17.66 -10.31
N ASN A 166 12.77 -16.77 -9.53
CA ASN A 166 12.82 -15.35 -9.82
C ASN A 166 14.17 -14.71 -9.46
N ALA A 167 14.55 -13.66 -10.21
CA ALA A 167 15.79 -12.93 -9.97
C ALA A 167 15.75 -11.99 -8.74
N ALA A 168 14.54 -11.67 -8.22
CA ALA A 168 14.41 -10.69 -7.15
C ALA A 168 14.93 -11.22 -5.80
N GLY A 169 14.65 -12.47 -5.46
CA GLY A 169 15.11 -13.08 -4.22
C GLY A 169 16.64 -13.10 -4.09
N PRO A 170 17.37 -13.70 -5.06
CA PRO A 170 18.84 -13.69 -5.06
C PRO A 170 19.44 -12.27 -5.08
N PHE A 171 18.87 -11.34 -5.86
CA PHE A 171 19.33 -9.96 -5.91
C PHE A 171 19.20 -9.26 -4.54
N ASP A 172 18.04 -9.35 -3.91
CA ASP A 172 17.80 -8.72 -2.62
C ASP A 172 18.68 -9.36 -1.52
N SER A 173 18.85 -10.69 -1.55
CA SER A 173 19.71 -11.41 -0.61
C SER A 173 21.19 -11.06 -0.79
N ALA A 174 21.65 -10.84 -2.01
CA ALA A 174 23.03 -10.43 -2.28
C ALA A 174 23.34 -9.01 -1.76
N ILE A 175 22.37 -8.09 -1.84
CA ILE A 175 22.59 -6.70 -1.39
C ILE A 175 22.37 -6.55 0.13
N LEU A 176 21.32 -7.16 0.65
CA LEU A 176 20.88 -6.95 2.03
C LEU A 176 21.44 -8.01 2.99
N GLY A 177 21.79 -9.18 2.48
CA GLY A 177 22.08 -10.37 3.26
C GLY A 177 20.80 -11.19 3.55
N GLU A 178 20.89 -12.51 3.53
CA GLU A 178 19.77 -13.42 3.76
C GLU A 178 19.11 -13.25 5.15
N GLY A 179 19.86 -12.78 6.14
CA GLY A 179 19.34 -12.48 7.48
C GLY A 179 18.32 -11.33 7.48
N HIS A 180 18.41 -10.42 6.51
CA HIS A 180 17.71 -9.16 6.47
C HIS A 180 16.51 -9.13 5.49
N VAL A 181 16.22 -10.24 4.80
CA VAL A 181 15.07 -10.40 3.93
C VAL A 181 13.97 -11.23 4.61
N TYR A 182 12.74 -11.10 4.10
CA TYR A 182 11.59 -11.84 4.62
C TYR A 182 11.70 -13.34 4.33
N LYS A 183 11.31 -14.19 5.29
CA LYS A 183 11.40 -15.66 5.20
C LYS A 183 10.04 -16.37 5.26
N GLY A 184 8.93 -15.62 5.25
CA GLY A 184 7.59 -16.19 5.39
C GLY A 184 7.11 -17.03 4.20
N PHE A 185 7.87 -17.06 3.09
CA PHE A 185 7.63 -17.97 1.96
C PHE A 185 8.40 -19.31 2.04
N GLY A 186 9.10 -19.55 3.15
CA GLY A 186 9.94 -20.74 3.33
C GLY A 186 11.35 -20.63 2.73
N ILE A 187 11.61 -19.64 1.92
CA ILE A 187 12.92 -19.27 1.38
C ILE A 187 13.18 -17.76 1.59
N PRO A 188 14.44 -17.30 1.53
CA PRO A 188 14.77 -15.87 1.58
C PRO A 188 14.20 -15.15 0.35
N PHE A 189 13.07 -14.47 0.53
CA PHE A 189 12.41 -13.71 -0.53
C PHE A 189 11.58 -12.59 0.09
N ASP A 190 11.87 -11.33 -0.22
CA ASP A 190 11.13 -10.20 0.31
C ASP A 190 10.08 -9.68 -0.69
N PRO A 191 8.76 -9.81 -0.38
CA PRO A 191 7.70 -9.30 -1.24
C PRO A 191 7.70 -7.77 -1.36
N GLU A 192 8.38 -7.07 -0.45
CA GLU A 192 8.67 -5.64 -0.51
C GLU A 192 10.15 -5.36 -0.82
N GLY A 193 10.82 -6.28 -1.53
CA GLY A 193 12.23 -6.24 -1.86
C GLY A 193 12.65 -5.02 -2.70
N LEU A 194 13.96 -4.83 -2.79
CA LEU A 194 14.54 -3.68 -3.49
C LEU A 194 14.28 -3.75 -5.00
N LEU A 195 14.50 -4.92 -5.62
CA LEU A 195 14.30 -5.08 -7.05
C LEU A 195 12.83 -4.89 -7.43
N SER A 196 11.89 -5.50 -6.70
CA SER A 196 10.45 -5.37 -6.92
C SER A 196 9.89 -3.98 -6.54
N THR A 197 10.69 -3.12 -5.90
CA THR A 197 10.32 -1.71 -5.66
C THR A 197 10.46 -0.85 -6.93
N ILE A 198 11.27 -1.27 -7.91
CA ILE A 198 11.42 -0.54 -9.18
C ILE A 198 10.07 -0.35 -9.90
N PRO A 199 9.29 -1.40 -10.20
CA PRO A 199 7.96 -1.21 -10.80
C PRO A 199 6.95 -0.54 -9.85
N ALA A 200 7.11 -0.62 -8.54
CA ALA A 200 6.26 0.10 -7.58
C ALA A 200 6.41 1.64 -7.71
N ILE A 201 7.57 2.14 -8.13
CA ILE A 201 7.77 3.56 -8.47
C ILE A 201 6.83 3.99 -9.59
N VAL A 202 6.58 3.13 -10.59
CA VAL A 202 5.67 3.42 -11.70
C VAL A 202 4.22 3.53 -11.21
N THR A 203 3.81 2.75 -10.22
CA THR A 203 2.49 2.92 -9.59
C THR A 203 2.31 4.34 -9.03
N VAL A 204 3.36 4.89 -8.39
CA VAL A 204 3.36 6.28 -7.90
C VAL A 204 3.32 7.29 -9.05
N ILE A 205 4.09 7.05 -10.14
CA ILE A 205 4.09 7.92 -11.33
C ILE A 205 2.69 7.94 -11.98
N PHE A 206 2.01 6.81 -12.09
CA PHE A 206 0.64 6.77 -12.61
C PHE A 206 -0.34 7.54 -11.72
N GLY A 207 -0.20 7.46 -10.40
CA GLY A 207 -0.95 8.31 -9.49
C GLY A 207 -0.69 9.81 -9.73
N TYR A 208 0.57 10.20 -9.91
CA TYR A 208 0.94 11.59 -10.22
C TYR A 208 0.30 12.07 -11.54
N LEU A 209 0.32 11.25 -12.58
CA LEU A 209 -0.33 11.55 -13.86
C LEU A 209 -1.87 11.66 -13.72
N ALA A 210 -2.48 10.81 -12.88
CA ALA A 210 -3.91 10.92 -12.56
C ALA A 210 -4.22 12.26 -11.88
N GLY A 211 -3.37 12.71 -10.94
CA GLY A 211 -3.47 14.03 -10.34
C GLY A 211 -3.39 15.18 -11.37
N ALA A 212 -2.53 15.03 -12.38
CA ALA A 212 -2.44 15.97 -13.49
C ALA A 212 -3.71 16.00 -14.34
N VAL A 213 -4.28 14.84 -14.66
CA VAL A 213 -5.56 14.72 -15.39
C VAL A 213 -6.67 15.41 -14.61
N ILE A 214 -6.80 15.16 -13.31
CA ILE A 214 -7.81 15.79 -12.45
C ILE A 214 -7.70 17.31 -12.47
N LYS A 215 -6.48 17.85 -12.46
CA LYS A 215 -6.25 19.30 -12.44
C LYS A 215 -6.50 19.97 -13.79
N GLN A 216 -6.21 19.28 -14.90
CA GLN A 216 -6.19 19.86 -16.26
C GLN A 216 -7.48 19.61 -17.04
N THR A 217 -8.32 18.68 -16.59
CA THR A 217 -9.58 18.35 -17.23
C THR A 217 -10.73 19.10 -16.57
N GLU A 218 -11.72 19.52 -17.35
CA GLU A 218 -12.97 20.07 -16.81
C GLU A 218 -13.62 19.08 -15.83
N LYS A 219 -14.04 19.57 -14.67
CA LYS A 219 -14.53 18.76 -13.54
C LYS A 219 -15.53 17.67 -13.97
N ILE A 220 -16.47 18.04 -14.85
CA ILE A 220 -17.52 17.12 -15.35
C ILE A 220 -16.96 15.98 -16.21
N LYS A 221 -15.84 16.19 -16.91
CA LYS A 221 -15.21 15.21 -17.80
C LYS A 221 -14.19 14.31 -17.07
N VAL A 222 -13.74 14.70 -15.86
CA VAL A 222 -12.70 13.96 -15.12
C VAL A 222 -13.06 12.49 -14.93
N PRO A 223 -14.27 12.09 -14.46
CA PRO A 223 -14.58 10.69 -14.25
C PRO A 223 -14.50 9.87 -15.53
N ARG A 224 -15.03 10.40 -16.63
CA ARG A 224 -14.98 9.72 -17.93
C ARG A 224 -13.54 9.52 -18.41
N THR A 225 -12.72 10.55 -18.29
CA THR A 225 -11.29 10.48 -18.70
C THR A 225 -10.52 9.46 -17.88
N LEU A 226 -10.68 9.48 -16.55
CA LEU A 226 -10.04 8.49 -15.68
C LEU A 226 -10.54 7.08 -15.92
N ALA A 227 -11.86 6.92 -16.20
CA ALA A 227 -12.45 5.61 -16.51
C ALA A 227 -11.88 5.02 -17.80
N ILE A 228 -11.69 5.84 -18.87
CA ILE A 228 -11.08 5.38 -20.13
C ILE A 228 -9.66 4.88 -19.88
N TYR A 229 -8.82 5.65 -19.18
CA TYR A 229 -7.47 5.21 -18.82
C TYR A 229 -7.49 4.00 -17.88
N GLY A 230 -8.47 3.95 -16.98
CA GLY A 230 -8.64 2.84 -16.05
C GLY A 230 -8.95 1.53 -16.79
N VAL A 231 -9.92 1.54 -17.72
CA VAL A 231 -10.25 0.37 -18.55
C VAL A 231 -9.04 -0.05 -19.39
N ALA A 232 -8.38 0.91 -20.05
CA ALA A 232 -7.18 0.62 -20.84
C ALA A 232 -6.08 -0.03 -19.99
N GLY A 233 -5.84 0.47 -18.76
CA GLY A 233 -4.87 -0.10 -17.84
C GLY A 233 -5.23 -1.52 -17.39
N VAL A 234 -6.50 -1.76 -17.02
CA VAL A 234 -6.97 -3.10 -16.62
C VAL A 234 -6.82 -4.08 -17.79
N VAL A 235 -7.26 -3.72 -18.99
CA VAL A 235 -7.16 -4.59 -20.18
C VAL A 235 -5.71 -4.85 -20.52
N ALA A 236 -4.87 -3.81 -20.60
CA ALA A 236 -3.44 -3.96 -20.91
C ALA A 236 -2.70 -4.84 -19.85
N GLY A 237 -2.98 -4.61 -18.57
CA GLY A 237 -2.39 -5.43 -17.50
C GLY A 237 -2.86 -6.88 -17.53
N PHE A 238 -4.15 -7.11 -17.80
CA PHE A 238 -4.71 -8.45 -17.95
C PHE A 238 -4.09 -9.20 -19.13
N VAL A 239 -4.06 -8.57 -20.32
CA VAL A 239 -3.46 -9.17 -21.52
C VAL A 239 -1.98 -9.43 -21.35
N TRP A 240 -1.22 -8.48 -20.79
CA TRP A 240 0.20 -8.72 -20.49
C TRP A 240 0.40 -9.83 -19.44
N GLY A 241 -0.59 -10.03 -18.57
CA GLY A 241 -0.61 -11.09 -17.57
C GLY A 241 -0.47 -12.52 -18.13
N TYR A 242 -0.77 -12.76 -19.40
CA TYR A 242 -0.53 -14.04 -20.06
C TYR A 242 0.96 -14.32 -20.34
N LEU A 243 1.77 -13.25 -20.50
CA LEU A 243 3.23 -13.36 -20.73
C LEU A 243 4.02 -13.11 -19.45
N PHE A 244 3.54 -12.23 -18.60
CA PHE A 244 4.13 -11.85 -17.34
C PHE A 244 3.05 -11.88 -16.25
N PRO A 245 2.86 -13.01 -15.56
CA PRO A 245 1.72 -13.24 -14.69
C PRO A 245 1.49 -12.13 -13.67
N LEU A 246 0.22 -11.82 -13.38
CA LEU A 246 -0.12 -10.92 -12.29
C LEU A 246 0.45 -11.48 -10.99
N ASN A 247 1.37 -10.77 -10.37
CA ASN A 247 2.01 -11.22 -9.15
C ASN A 247 2.37 -10.04 -8.25
N LYS A 248 1.75 -9.99 -7.06
CA LYS A 248 1.97 -8.95 -6.06
C LYS A 248 3.36 -9.03 -5.41
N PRO A 249 3.84 -10.21 -4.95
CA PRO A 249 5.17 -10.33 -4.36
C PRO A 249 6.29 -9.85 -5.27
N LEU A 250 6.24 -10.16 -6.56
CA LEU A 250 7.18 -9.68 -7.58
C LEU A 250 6.85 -8.26 -8.07
N TRP A 251 5.67 -7.75 -7.79
CA TRP A 251 5.17 -6.47 -8.29
C TRP A 251 5.30 -6.35 -9.82
N THR A 252 4.87 -7.40 -10.55
CA THR A 252 5.05 -7.53 -11.99
C THR A 252 4.50 -6.34 -12.77
N SER A 253 5.05 -6.08 -13.95
CA SER A 253 4.63 -4.93 -14.77
C SER A 253 3.18 -5.02 -15.20
N SER A 254 2.69 -6.23 -15.49
CA SER A 254 1.28 -6.51 -15.72
C SER A 254 0.41 -6.16 -14.51
N TYR A 255 0.87 -6.52 -13.31
CA TYR A 255 0.19 -6.19 -12.05
C TYR A 255 0.14 -4.69 -11.80
N VAL A 256 1.20 -3.94 -12.15
CA VAL A 256 1.21 -2.46 -12.04
C VAL A 256 0.12 -1.84 -12.91
N LEU A 257 0.03 -2.24 -14.20
CA LEU A 257 -1.01 -1.72 -15.11
C LEU A 257 -2.41 -2.11 -14.64
N TYR A 258 -2.59 -3.37 -14.26
CA TYR A 258 -3.86 -3.89 -13.81
C TYR A 258 -4.37 -3.16 -12.56
N THR A 259 -3.52 -3.02 -11.54
CA THR A 259 -3.91 -2.38 -10.27
C THR A 259 -4.06 -0.87 -10.39
N ALA A 260 -3.21 -0.20 -11.18
CA ALA A 260 -3.37 1.23 -11.46
C ALA A 260 -4.65 1.50 -12.26
N GLY A 261 -5.00 0.61 -13.19
CA GLY A 261 -6.28 0.67 -13.93
C GLY A 261 -7.48 0.61 -12.98
N TRP A 262 -7.51 -0.34 -12.06
CA TRP A 262 -8.55 -0.42 -11.04
C TRP A 262 -8.58 0.79 -10.12
N ALA A 263 -7.42 1.32 -9.71
CA ALA A 263 -7.35 2.52 -8.90
C ALA A 263 -7.95 3.75 -9.60
N LEU A 264 -7.71 3.88 -10.92
CA LEU A 264 -8.32 4.91 -11.77
C LEU A 264 -9.84 4.76 -11.85
N LEU A 265 -10.36 3.53 -12.03
CA LEU A 265 -11.80 3.26 -12.09
C LEU A 265 -12.49 3.60 -10.77
N VAL A 266 -11.91 3.17 -9.64
CA VAL A 266 -12.46 3.49 -8.31
C VAL A 266 -12.41 4.98 -8.05
N LEU A 267 -11.31 5.66 -8.40
CA LEU A 267 -11.19 7.11 -8.26
C LEU A 267 -12.20 7.85 -9.14
N ALA A 268 -12.41 7.41 -10.40
CA ALA A 268 -13.41 7.95 -11.30
C ALA A 268 -14.82 7.85 -10.71
N PHE A 269 -15.16 6.67 -10.18
CA PHE A 269 -16.44 6.44 -9.51
C PHE A 269 -16.62 7.34 -8.28
N LEU A 270 -15.59 7.44 -7.41
CA LEU A 270 -15.66 8.29 -6.23
C LEU A 270 -15.81 9.78 -6.58
N ILE A 271 -15.09 10.28 -7.58
CA ILE A 271 -15.24 11.67 -8.04
C ILE A 271 -16.67 11.88 -8.60
N TRP A 272 -17.18 10.92 -9.35
CA TRP A 272 -18.53 11.01 -9.90
C TRP A 272 -19.59 11.06 -8.79
N ILE A 273 -19.55 10.14 -7.84
CA ILE A 273 -20.59 10.04 -6.80
C ILE A 273 -20.47 11.13 -5.73
N ILE A 274 -19.24 11.49 -5.32
CA ILE A 274 -18.99 12.44 -4.23
C ILE A 274 -18.94 13.87 -4.77
N ASP A 275 -18.03 14.15 -5.73
CA ASP A 275 -17.69 15.52 -6.11
C ASP A 275 -18.62 16.09 -7.20
N LEU A 276 -19.31 15.22 -7.98
CA LEU A 276 -20.28 15.64 -8.98
C LEU A 276 -21.72 15.47 -8.52
N LYS A 277 -22.09 14.29 -7.97
CA LYS A 277 -23.45 14.01 -7.52
C LYS A 277 -23.75 14.50 -6.10
N GLY A 278 -22.73 14.81 -5.30
CA GLY A 278 -22.89 15.36 -3.96
C GLY A 278 -23.28 14.35 -2.87
N TYR A 279 -23.18 13.05 -3.11
CA TYR A 279 -23.46 12.03 -2.09
C TYR A 279 -22.32 11.93 -1.07
N THR A 280 -22.35 12.79 -0.05
CA THR A 280 -21.24 12.96 0.91
C THR A 280 -21.52 12.40 2.31
N LYS A 281 -22.76 12.01 2.67
CA LYS A 281 -23.12 11.62 4.05
C LYS A 281 -22.29 10.48 4.63
N TRP A 282 -21.89 9.50 3.82
CA TRP A 282 -21.11 8.34 4.21
C TRP A 282 -19.59 8.60 4.24
N THR A 283 -19.13 9.68 3.63
CA THR A 283 -17.71 9.94 3.42
C THR A 283 -16.93 10.25 4.70
N SER A 284 -17.61 10.79 5.71
CA SER A 284 -16.99 11.21 6.97
C SER A 284 -16.24 10.08 7.66
N PHE A 285 -16.74 8.84 7.58
CA PHE A 285 -16.08 7.67 8.14
C PHE A 285 -14.67 7.49 7.54
N PHE A 286 -14.58 7.51 6.23
CA PHE A 286 -13.30 7.32 5.52
C PHE A 286 -12.39 8.54 5.60
N VAL A 287 -12.95 9.76 5.60
CA VAL A 287 -12.16 10.99 5.76
C VAL A 287 -11.36 10.98 7.06
N VAL A 288 -11.92 10.46 8.15
CA VAL A 288 -11.21 10.34 9.44
C VAL A 288 -9.93 9.52 9.27
N PHE A 289 -9.98 8.36 8.61
CA PHE A 289 -8.78 7.58 8.29
C PHE A 289 -7.82 8.31 7.34
N GLY A 290 -8.37 8.97 6.32
CA GLY A 290 -7.60 9.68 5.31
C GLY A 290 -6.82 10.88 5.80
N MET A 291 -7.14 11.41 6.99
CA MET A 291 -6.46 12.58 7.55
C MET A 291 -5.14 12.25 8.26
N ASN A 292 -5.01 11.06 8.85
CA ASN A 292 -3.80 10.59 9.53
C ASN A 292 -3.38 9.17 9.07
N PRO A 293 -3.25 8.91 7.75
CA PRO A 293 -3.17 7.56 7.21
C PRO A 293 -1.93 6.79 7.70
N LEU A 294 -0.76 7.42 7.66
CA LEU A 294 0.49 6.78 8.07
C LEU A 294 0.55 6.53 9.58
N PHE A 295 0.04 7.47 10.38
CA PHE A 295 -0.03 7.30 11.84
C PHE A 295 -0.91 6.11 12.22
N ILE A 296 -2.11 6.02 11.65
CA ILE A 296 -3.06 4.94 11.94
C ILE A 296 -2.47 3.59 11.50
N PHE A 297 -1.84 3.53 10.33
CA PHE A 297 -1.17 2.33 9.86
C PHE A 297 -0.01 1.91 10.78
N ALA A 298 0.86 2.84 11.17
CA ALA A 298 1.97 2.55 12.08
C ALA A 298 1.47 2.11 13.46
N LEU A 299 0.43 2.78 13.98
CA LEU A 299 -0.20 2.43 15.25
C LEU A 299 -0.80 1.02 15.20
N SER A 300 -1.44 0.63 14.09
CA SER A 300 -2.00 -0.72 13.95
C SER A 300 -0.91 -1.80 13.99
N GLY A 301 0.21 -1.57 13.31
CA GLY A 301 1.35 -2.47 13.35
C GLY A 301 2.01 -2.55 14.74
N LEU A 302 2.11 -1.42 15.43
CA LEU A 302 2.67 -1.35 16.78
C LEU A 302 1.77 -2.09 17.79
N TYR A 303 0.46 -1.83 17.75
CA TYR A 303 -0.50 -2.49 18.61
C TYR A 303 -0.50 -4.01 18.43
N ALA A 304 -0.60 -4.50 17.18
CA ALA A 304 -0.63 -5.93 16.91
C ALA A 304 0.63 -6.64 17.45
N ARG A 305 1.81 -6.03 17.28
CA ARG A 305 3.06 -6.55 17.84
C ARG A 305 3.12 -6.48 19.37
N SER A 306 2.65 -5.36 19.94
CA SER A 306 2.65 -5.20 21.42
C SER A 306 1.77 -6.24 22.09
N ILE A 307 0.53 -6.42 21.65
CA ILE A 307 -0.40 -7.37 22.25
C ILE A 307 0.05 -8.83 22.05
N SER A 308 0.72 -9.12 20.93
CA SER A 308 1.23 -10.47 20.65
C SER A 308 2.53 -10.80 21.36
N ARG A 309 3.36 -9.80 21.74
CA ARG A 309 4.70 -10.03 22.27
C ARG A 309 4.84 -9.75 23.77
N PHE A 310 4.04 -8.83 24.32
CA PHE A 310 4.15 -8.45 25.73
C PHE A 310 3.05 -9.04 26.60
N ILE A 311 1.94 -9.49 26.03
CA ILE A 311 0.82 -10.06 26.78
C ILE A 311 0.80 -11.56 26.53
N HIS A 312 1.06 -12.32 27.61
CA HIS A 312 0.97 -13.79 27.59
C HIS A 312 0.02 -14.19 28.71
N ILE A 313 -0.91 -15.06 28.41
CA ILE A 313 -1.98 -15.50 29.31
C ILE A 313 -1.89 -17.02 29.43
N ASN A 314 -1.87 -17.52 30.67
CA ASN A 314 -1.91 -18.95 30.95
C ASN A 314 -3.37 -19.40 30.88
N GLU A 315 -3.66 -20.37 30.02
CA GLU A 315 -4.95 -21.02 29.91
C GLU A 315 -5.13 -22.08 31.00
N ALA A 316 -6.37 -22.50 31.26
CA ALA A 316 -6.68 -23.50 32.28
C ALA A 316 -6.06 -24.89 32.00
N ASP A 317 -5.76 -25.19 30.74
CA ASP A 317 -5.08 -26.41 30.31
C ASP A 317 -3.55 -26.35 30.42
N GLY A 318 -3.01 -25.25 30.93
CA GLY A 318 -1.57 -25.01 31.07
C GLY A 318 -0.87 -24.46 29.80
N THR A 319 -1.61 -24.26 28.72
CA THR A 319 -1.04 -23.62 27.51
C THR A 319 -0.85 -22.11 27.72
N VAL A 320 0.17 -21.53 27.08
CA VAL A 320 0.41 -20.10 27.11
C VAL A 320 0.08 -19.51 25.76
N VAL A 321 -0.93 -18.65 25.71
CA VAL A 321 -1.35 -17.94 24.48
C VAL A 321 -0.99 -16.47 24.56
N ASN A 322 -0.69 -15.86 23.40
CA ASN A 322 -0.47 -14.42 23.36
C ASN A 322 -1.80 -13.65 23.42
N GLY A 323 -1.77 -12.38 23.85
CA GLY A 323 -2.96 -11.57 24.06
C GLY A 323 -3.81 -11.38 22.81
N TYR A 324 -3.22 -11.37 21.59
CA TYR A 324 -3.96 -11.29 20.33
C TYR A 324 -4.81 -12.54 20.10
N THR A 325 -4.21 -13.71 20.27
CA THR A 325 -4.89 -15.01 20.14
C THR A 325 -5.95 -15.17 21.21
N TRP A 326 -5.64 -14.83 22.46
CA TRP A 326 -6.59 -14.90 23.57
C TRP A 326 -7.82 -14.03 23.31
N LEU A 327 -7.62 -12.76 22.89
CA LEU A 327 -8.70 -11.84 22.57
C LEU A 327 -9.61 -12.41 21.48
N TYR A 328 -9.03 -12.99 20.41
CA TYR A 328 -9.77 -13.61 19.35
C TYR A 328 -10.58 -14.81 19.86
N GLN A 329 -9.95 -15.74 20.57
CA GLN A 329 -10.57 -16.99 20.99
C GLN A 329 -11.67 -16.79 22.04
N HIS A 330 -11.48 -15.90 23.02
CA HIS A 330 -12.40 -15.72 24.14
C HIS A 330 -13.50 -14.67 23.89
N VAL A 331 -13.26 -13.69 23.03
CA VAL A 331 -14.22 -12.63 22.79
C VAL A 331 -14.95 -12.82 21.47
N PHE A 332 -14.26 -13.20 20.39
CA PHE A 332 -14.86 -13.21 19.07
C PHE A 332 -15.30 -14.59 18.58
N VAL A 333 -14.58 -15.65 18.90
CA VAL A 333 -15.02 -17.03 18.56
C VAL A 333 -16.38 -17.37 19.14
N PRO A 334 -16.73 -17.01 20.40
CA PRO A 334 -18.07 -17.28 20.94
C PRO A 334 -19.20 -16.52 20.25
N LEU A 335 -18.91 -15.46 19.49
CA LEU A 335 -19.93 -14.65 18.82
C LEU A 335 -20.49 -15.28 17.54
N SER A 336 -19.84 -16.32 16.98
CA SER A 336 -20.31 -16.96 15.76
C SER A 336 -19.82 -18.39 15.64
N SER A 337 -20.71 -19.30 15.21
CA SER A 337 -20.39 -20.67 14.86
C SER A 337 -19.52 -20.79 13.59
N ASP A 338 -19.54 -19.78 12.70
CA ASP A 338 -18.63 -19.72 11.54
C ASP A 338 -17.34 -19.00 11.94
N PRO A 339 -16.18 -19.68 11.95
CA PRO A 339 -14.91 -19.10 12.33
C PRO A 339 -14.45 -17.97 11.38
N LYS A 340 -14.93 -17.93 10.12
CA LYS A 340 -14.66 -16.83 9.20
C LYS A 340 -15.38 -15.54 9.62
N ILE A 341 -16.62 -15.68 10.11
CA ILE A 341 -17.38 -14.53 10.63
C ILE A 341 -16.71 -14.01 11.91
N ALA A 342 -16.33 -14.91 12.84
CA ALA A 342 -15.60 -14.52 14.05
C ALA A 342 -14.30 -13.74 13.71
N SER A 343 -13.53 -14.24 12.73
CA SER A 343 -12.31 -13.59 12.26
C SER A 343 -12.57 -12.22 11.61
N LEU A 344 -13.65 -12.07 10.86
CA LEU A 344 -14.06 -10.79 10.29
C LEU A 344 -14.53 -9.80 11.37
N LEU A 345 -15.33 -10.24 12.34
CA LEU A 345 -15.77 -9.40 13.45
C LEU A 345 -14.59 -8.86 14.25
N PHE A 346 -13.55 -9.67 14.46
CA PHE A 346 -12.31 -9.23 15.07
C PHE A 346 -11.65 -8.09 14.27
N ALA A 347 -11.51 -8.24 12.95
CA ALA A 347 -10.96 -7.19 12.09
C ALA A 347 -11.82 -5.91 12.11
N LEU A 348 -13.15 -6.05 12.07
CA LEU A 348 -14.08 -4.90 12.12
C LEU A 348 -14.00 -4.16 13.45
N ALA A 349 -13.86 -4.88 14.58
CA ALA A 349 -13.67 -4.26 15.89
C ALA A 349 -12.39 -3.41 15.94
N HIS A 350 -11.30 -3.89 15.30
CA HIS A 350 -10.06 -3.12 15.17
C HIS A 350 -10.25 -1.88 14.29
N ILE A 351 -11.03 -1.97 13.20
CA ILE A 351 -11.39 -0.79 12.39
C ILE A 351 -12.11 0.24 13.26
N VAL A 352 -13.10 -0.18 14.04
CA VAL A 352 -13.84 0.73 14.94
C VAL A 352 -12.89 1.37 15.95
N MET A 353 -12.03 0.59 16.58
CA MET A 353 -11.04 1.09 17.54
C MET A 353 -10.13 2.17 16.91
N TYR A 354 -9.54 1.89 15.75
CA TYR A 354 -8.67 2.88 15.07
C TYR A 354 -9.45 4.06 14.52
N TRP A 355 -10.70 3.84 14.11
CA TRP A 355 -11.57 4.94 13.72
C TRP A 355 -11.86 5.89 14.88
N LEU A 356 -12.14 5.39 16.09
CA LEU A 356 -12.35 6.19 17.28
C LEU A 356 -11.10 7.02 17.64
N ILE A 357 -9.91 6.43 17.55
CA ILE A 357 -8.63 7.15 17.73
C ILE A 357 -8.48 8.23 16.65
N GLY A 358 -8.71 7.88 15.39
CA GLY A 358 -8.69 8.81 14.28
C GLY A 358 -9.70 9.95 14.42
N LEU A 359 -10.91 9.65 14.89
CA LEU A 359 -11.98 10.62 15.14
C LEU A 359 -11.59 11.60 16.26
N PHE A 360 -10.98 11.11 17.33
CA PHE A 360 -10.44 11.96 18.41
C PHE A 360 -9.41 12.95 17.84
N LEU A 361 -8.43 12.47 17.07
CA LEU A 361 -7.43 13.33 16.43
C LEU A 361 -8.08 14.33 15.46
N TYR A 362 -9.04 13.86 14.67
CA TYR A 362 -9.77 14.70 13.72
C TYR A 362 -10.54 15.84 14.40
N LYS A 363 -11.29 15.51 15.47
CA LYS A 363 -12.04 16.51 16.27
C LYS A 363 -11.10 17.53 16.94
N LYS A 364 -9.93 17.08 17.40
CA LYS A 364 -8.89 17.94 17.99
C LYS A 364 -8.05 18.67 16.94
N LYS A 365 -8.32 18.49 15.63
CA LYS A 365 -7.56 19.06 14.50
C LYS A 365 -6.06 18.71 14.54
N ILE A 366 -5.72 17.54 15.08
CA ILE A 366 -4.36 17.02 15.13
C ILE A 366 -4.11 16.24 13.85
N PHE A 367 -3.26 16.77 12.97
CA PHE A 367 -2.87 16.16 11.70
C PHE A 367 -1.38 15.83 11.73
N ILE A 368 -1.06 14.56 11.94
CA ILE A 368 0.32 14.08 11.99
C ILE A 368 0.81 13.97 10.55
N LYS A 369 1.57 14.97 10.12
CA LYS A 369 2.14 15.04 8.78
C LYS A 369 3.56 14.48 8.80
N VAL A 370 3.77 13.49 7.96
CA VAL A 370 5.07 12.93 7.66
C VAL A 370 5.48 13.30 6.26
#